data_39dec32cbfeb8ebcd00f472f06560ea8
#
_entry.id   39dec32cbfeb8ebcd00f472f06560ea8
#
_cell.length_a   1.000
_cell.length_b   1.000
_cell.length_c   1.000
_cell.angle_alpha   90.00
_cell.angle_beta   90.00
_cell.angle_gamma   90.00
#
_symmetry.space_group_name_H-M   'P 1'
#
loop_
_entity.id
_entity.type
_entity.pdbx_description
1 polymer ?
#
loop_
_entity_poly.entity_id
_entity_poly.type
_entity_poly.pdbx_seq_one_letter_code
_entity_poly.pdbx_strand_id
1 'polypeptide(L)'
;MRVATETLFRTSTGSMQAHTTQLAKVQQQISSGRQFQHAHEAPGAAASVMEWESALARIDAQSDAAGRAEHRLGLTENALDDARLIMERTQELLISAGNGAFNDQDRALVAVELEGLSAEWRALAN
;
A
#
# COMPACT_ATOMS: atom_id res chain seq x y z
N MET A 1 -28.23 41.24 56.41
CA MET A 1 -26.94 40.55 56.42
C MET A 1 -27.03 39.04 56.06
N ARG A 2 -28.06 38.27 56.40
CA ARG A 2 -28.17 36.83 56.06
C ARG A 2 -28.18 36.52 54.55
N VAL A 3 -28.84 37.38 53.74
CA VAL A 3 -28.95 37.16 52.29
C VAL A 3 -27.60 37.33 51.57
N ALA A 4 -26.74 38.25 51.99
CA ALA A 4 -25.44 38.48 51.42
C ALA A 4 -24.47 37.27 51.66
N THR A 5 -24.55 36.67 52.87
CA THR A 5 -23.71 35.50 53.21
C THR A 5 -24.15 34.27 52.46
N GLU A 6 -25.44 34.05 52.23
CA GLU A 6 -25.97 32.93 51.46
C GLU A 6 -25.62 33.05 49.99
N THR A 7 -25.70 34.26 49.43
CA THR A 7 -25.29 34.51 48.03
C THR A 7 -23.79 34.27 47.85
N LEU A 8 -22.96 34.74 48.79
CA LEU A 8 -21.52 34.50 48.77
C LEU A 8 -21.18 33.02 48.82
N PHE A 9 -21.85 32.28 49.71
CA PHE A 9 -21.67 30.83 49.86
C PHE A 9 -22.07 30.08 48.57
N ARG A 10 -23.22 30.39 47.98
CA ARG A 10 -23.66 29.79 46.70
C ARG A 10 -22.71 30.08 45.55
N THR A 11 -22.24 31.30 45.43
CA THR A 11 -21.25 31.69 44.40
C THR A 11 -19.92 30.95 44.59
N SER A 12 -19.45 30.85 45.83
CA SER A 12 -18.21 30.13 46.17
C SER A 12 -18.33 28.64 45.88
N THR A 13 -19.44 28.00 46.27
CA THR A 13 -19.70 26.60 46.00
C THR A 13 -19.83 26.33 44.49
N GLY A 14 -20.51 27.19 43.74
CA GLY A 14 -20.63 27.11 42.29
C GLY A 14 -19.28 27.22 41.60
N SER A 15 -18.41 28.14 42.03
CA SER A 15 -17.06 28.28 41.48
C SER A 15 -16.18 27.08 41.78
N MET A 16 -16.26 26.50 42.98
CA MET A 16 -15.54 25.27 43.32
C MET A 16 -15.98 24.06 42.46
N GLN A 17 -17.29 23.91 42.24
CA GLN A 17 -17.81 22.86 41.35
C GLN A 17 -17.33 23.05 39.90
N ALA A 18 -17.34 24.30 39.38
CA ALA A 18 -16.82 24.59 38.05
C ALA A 18 -15.33 24.26 37.93
N HIS A 19 -14.52 24.65 38.92
CA HIS A 19 -13.09 24.29 38.93
C HIS A 19 -12.84 22.80 39.03
N THR A 20 -13.61 22.07 39.83
CA THR A 20 -13.50 20.60 39.95
C THR A 20 -13.82 19.92 38.61
N THR A 21 -14.88 20.35 37.92
CA THR A 21 -15.25 19.86 36.59
C THR A 21 -14.17 20.15 35.57
N GLN A 22 -13.60 21.35 35.59
CA GLN A 22 -12.53 21.72 34.69
C GLN A 22 -11.24 20.94 34.95
N LEU A 23 -10.90 20.69 36.21
CA LEU A 23 -9.77 19.86 36.61
C LEU A 23 -9.93 18.41 36.10
N ALA A 24 -11.12 17.82 36.27
CA ALA A 24 -11.42 16.48 35.76
C ALA A 24 -11.29 16.42 34.23
N LYS A 25 -11.74 17.44 33.50
CA LYS A 25 -11.59 17.54 32.04
C LYS A 25 -10.12 17.58 31.63
N VAL A 26 -9.32 18.42 32.30
CA VAL A 26 -7.87 18.52 32.01
C VAL A 26 -7.14 17.21 32.33
N GLN A 27 -7.45 16.58 33.43
CA GLN A 27 -6.88 15.25 33.77
C GLN A 27 -7.21 14.21 32.72
N GLN A 28 -8.44 14.21 32.19
CA GLN A 28 -8.86 13.31 31.14
C GLN A 28 -8.16 13.60 29.81
N GLN A 29 -7.96 14.88 29.48
CA GLN A 29 -7.17 15.28 28.30
C GLN A 29 -5.71 14.82 28.41
N ILE A 30 -5.08 14.97 29.59
CA ILE A 30 -3.71 14.53 29.84
C ILE A 30 -3.61 13.00 29.73
N SER A 31 -4.53 12.28 30.37
CA SER A 31 -4.50 10.81 30.36
C SER A 31 -4.76 10.19 28.99
N SER A 32 -5.62 10.84 28.17
CA SER A 32 -5.94 10.38 26.81
C SER A 32 -4.95 10.89 25.74
N GLY A 33 -4.15 11.92 26.04
CA GLY A 33 -3.30 12.61 25.07
C GLY A 33 -4.08 13.37 23.99
N ARG A 34 -5.41 13.51 24.15
CA ARG A 34 -6.30 14.15 23.18
C ARG A 34 -6.86 15.44 23.75
N GLN A 35 -6.73 16.53 22.99
CA GLN A 35 -7.28 17.84 23.37
C GLN A 35 -8.81 17.87 23.32
N PHE A 36 -9.42 17.14 22.37
CA PHE A 36 -10.87 17.01 22.20
C PHE A 36 -11.26 15.54 22.18
N GLN A 37 -12.33 15.18 22.85
CA GLN A 37 -12.82 13.79 22.89
C GLN A 37 -14.02 13.58 21.98
N HIS A 38 -14.79 14.63 21.74
CA HIS A 38 -16.00 14.57 20.95
C HIS A 38 -15.96 15.59 19.81
N ALA A 39 -16.46 15.19 18.64
CA ALA A 39 -16.50 16.04 17.44
C ALA A 39 -17.23 17.37 17.65
N HIS A 40 -18.22 17.41 18.55
CA HIS A 40 -18.96 18.64 18.86
C HIS A 40 -18.17 19.68 19.67
N GLU A 41 -17.07 19.28 20.33
CA GLU A 41 -16.21 20.20 21.09
C GLU A 41 -15.36 21.09 20.18
N ALA A 42 -15.02 20.60 18.98
CA ALA A 42 -14.25 21.35 17.98
C ALA A 42 -14.64 20.90 16.56
N PRO A 43 -15.78 21.36 16.03
CA PRO A 43 -16.29 20.91 14.73
C PRO A 43 -15.33 21.17 13.57
N GLY A 44 -14.56 22.26 13.61
CA GLY A 44 -13.54 22.55 12.61
C GLY A 44 -12.38 21.56 12.63
N ALA A 45 -11.90 21.19 13.83
CA ALA A 45 -10.84 20.18 13.97
C ALA A 45 -11.34 18.78 13.56
N ALA A 46 -12.60 18.43 13.87
CA ALA A 46 -13.20 17.18 13.46
C ALA A 46 -13.30 17.08 11.92
N ALA A 47 -13.69 18.15 11.24
CA ALA A 47 -13.73 18.21 9.79
C ALA A 47 -12.33 18.00 9.17
N SER A 48 -11.31 18.66 9.70
CA SER A 48 -9.92 18.49 9.25
C SER A 48 -9.41 17.06 9.45
N VAL A 49 -9.74 16.41 10.57
CA VAL A 49 -9.38 15.00 10.83
C VAL A 49 -10.03 14.08 9.79
N MET A 50 -11.32 14.26 9.49
CA MET A 50 -12.01 13.46 8.47
C MET A 50 -11.42 13.66 7.06
N GLU A 51 -11.00 14.89 6.74
CA GLU A 51 -10.33 15.20 5.49
C GLU A 51 -8.97 14.48 5.39
N TRP A 52 -8.17 14.52 6.47
CA TRP A 52 -6.89 13.81 6.51
C TRP A 52 -7.04 12.29 6.50
N GLU A 53 -8.01 11.73 7.21
CA GLU A 53 -8.33 10.30 7.15
C GLU A 53 -8.71 9.87 5.73
N SER A 54 -9.52 10.68 5.05
CA SER A 54 -9.86 10.45 3.63
C SER A 54 -8.65 10.56 2.70
N ALA A 55 -7.72 11.49 2.97
CA ALA A 55 -6.48 11.63 2.21
C ALA A 55 -5.55 10.43 2.45
N LEU A 56 -5.40 9.99 3.70
CA LEU A 56 -4.61 8.80 4.04
C LEU A 56 -5.17 7.54 3.38
N ALA A 57 -6.50 7.32 3.44
CA ALA A 57 -7.13 6.18 2.78
C ALA A 57 -6.90 6.18 1.25
N ARG A 58 -6.83 7.36 0.62
CA ARG A 58 -6.46 7.46 -0.81
C ARG A 58 -5.00 7.12 -1.06
N ILE A 59 -4.10 7.57 -0.18
CA ILE A 59 -2.67 7.25 -0.29
C ILE A 59 -2.45 5.74 -0.13
N ASP A 60 -3.10 5.11 0.85
CA ASP A 60 -3.03 3.67 1.06
C ASP A 60 -3.53 2.89 -0.17
N ALA A 61 -4.67 3.29 -0.73
CA ALA A 61 -5.20 2.67 -1.95
C ALA A 61 -4.27 2.86 -3.17
N GLN A 62 -3.60 4.01 -3.29
CA GLN A 62 -2.61 4.25 -4.34
C GLN A 62 -1.35 3.42 -4.12
N SER A 63 -0.87 3.28 -2.88
CA SER A 63 0.27 2.44 -2.53
C SER A 63 0.01 0.98 -2.87
N ASP A 64 -1.18 0.46 -2.54
CA ASP A 64 -1.60 -0.89 -2.89
C ASP A 64 -1.68 -1.10 -4.41
N ALA A 65 -2.19 -0.08 -5.14
CA ALA A 65 -2.26 -0.13 -6.60
C ALA A 65 -0.87 -0.13 -7.23
N ALA A 66 0.06 0.68 -6.70
CA ALA A 66 1.47 0.70 -7.13
C ALA A 66 2.14 -0.65 -6.90
N GLY A 67 1.97 -1.26 -5.71
CA GLY A 67 2.52 -2.59 -5.42
C GLY A 67 1.98 -3.69 -6.36
N ARG A 68 0.67 -3.64 -6.71
CA ARG A 68 0.12 -4.55 -7.71
C ARG A 68 0.69 -4.31 -9.11
N ALA A 69 0.93 -3.05 -9.48
CA ALA A 69 1.54 -2.71 -10.76
C ALA A 69 3.00 -3.18 -10.83
N GLU A 70 3.78 -2.97 -9.79
CA GLU A 70 5.16 -3.47 -9.67
C GLU A 70 5.23 -4.99 -9.80
N HIS A 71 4.35 -5.70 -9.09
CA HIS A 71 4.27 -7.16 -9.20
C HIS A 71 3.97 -7.62 -10.64
N ARG A 72 3.00 -6.98 -11.31
CA ARG A 72 2.67 -7.30 -12.71
C ARG A 72 3.83 -6.99 -13.66
N LEU A 73 4.51 -5.86 -13.46
CA LEU A 73 5.68 -5.49 -14.26
C LEU A 73 6.81 -6.50 -14.06
N GLY A 74 7.08 -6.95 -12.84
CA GLY A 74 8.06 -7.98 -12.54
C GLY A 74 7.76 -9.32 -13.23
N LEU A 75 6.49 -9.74 -13.25
CA LEU A 75 6.07 -10.93 -14.01
C LEU A 75 6.29 -10.76 -15.51
N THR A 76 5.98 -9.57 -16.06
CA THR A 76 6.21 -9.28 -17.48
C THR A 76 7.69 -9.25 -17.81
N GLU A 77 8.52 -8.67 -16.94
CA GLU A 77 9.98 -8.62 -17.11
C GLU A 77 10.57 -10.02 -17.14
N ASN A 78 10.19 -10.88 -16.19
CA ASN A 78 10.61 -12.30 -16.18
C ASN A 78 10.21 -13.02 -17.48
N ALA A 79 8.96 -12.84 -17.93
CA ALA A 79 8.50 -13.46 -19.17
C ALA A 79 9.26 -12.93 -20.42
N LEU A 80 9.63 -11.66 -20.44
CA LEU A 80 10.44 -11.10 -21.52
C LEU A 80 11.89 -11.62 -21.48
N ASP A 81 12.46 -11.80 -20.31
CA ASP A 81 13.79 -12.39 -20.16
C ASP A 81 13.81 -13.86 -20.62
N ASP A 82 12.81 -14.66 -20.23
CA ASP A 82 12.65 -16.03 -20.70
C ASP A 82 12.49 -16.06 -22.24
N ALA A 83 11.66 -15.19 -22.78
CA ALA A 83 11.50 -15.04 -24.23
C ALA A 83 12.82 -14.72 -24.94
N ARG A 84 13.62 -13.81 -24.38
CA ARG A 84 14.94 -13.47 -24.90
C ARG A 84 15.88 -14.67 -24.93
N LEU A 85 15.92 -15.45 -23.85
CA LEU A 85 16.75 -16.66 -23.75
C LEU A 85 16.35 -17.71 -24.79
N ILE A 86 15.05 -17.94 -24.99
CA ILE A 86 14.54 -18.85 -26.02
C ILE A 86 14.96 -18.38 -27.42
N MET A 87 14.88 -17.08 -27.70
CA MET A 87 15.30 -16.50 -28.98
C MET A 87 16.81 -16.62 -29.20
N GLU A 88 17.63 -16.33 -28.21
CA GLU A 88 19.09 -16.49 -28.28
C GLU A 88 19.46 -17.95 -28.56
N ARG A 89 18.86 -18.89 -27.85
CA ARG A 89 19.10 -20.34 -28.08
C ARG A 89 18.64 -20.76 -29.46
N THR A 90 17.48 -20.30 -29.90
CA THR A 90 16.99 -20.58 -31.27
C THR A 90 17.98 -20.07 -32.31
N GLN A 91 18.52 -18.86 -32.14
CA GLN A 91 19.49 -18.27 -33.04
C GLN A 91 20.81 -19.09 -33.08
N GLU A 92 21.31 -19.51 -31.93
CA GLU A 92 22.50 -20.40 -31.85
C GLU A 92 22.30 -21.70 -32.61
N LEU A 93 21.14 -22.36 -32.41
CA LEU A 93 20.80 -23.59 -33.09
C LEU A 93 20.69 -23.41 -34.61
N LEU A 94 20.08 -22.35 -35.07
CA LEU A 94 19.98 -22.03 -36.50
C LEU A 94 21.34 -21.76 -37.12
N ILE A 95 22.23 -21.05 -36.45
CA ILE A 95 23.59 -20.79 -36.91
C ILE A 95 24.37 -22.12 -36.98
N SER A 96 24.26 -22.95 -35.96
CA SER A 96 24.93 -24.26 -35.92
C SER A 96 24.41 -25.22 -37.02
N ALA A 97 23.10 -25.28 -37.23
CA ALA A 97 22.47 -26.06 -38.29
C ALA A 97 22.84 -25.60 -39.72
N GLY A 98 23.14 -24.32 -39.88
CA GLY A 98 23.64 -23.74 -41.14
C GLY A 98 25.10 -24.09 -41.46
N ASN A 99 25.82 -24.70 -40.51
CA ASN A 99 27.20 -25.13 -40.72
C ASN A 99 27.23 -26.36 -41.63
N GLY A 100 28.01 -26.31 -42.71
CA GLY A 100 28.17 -27.41 -43.70
C GLY A 100 28.79 -28.71 -43.13
N ALA A 101 29.30 -28.69 -41.89
CA ALA A 101 29.85 -29.87 -41.23
C ALA A 101 28.76 -30.78 -40.58
N PHE A 102 27.51 -30.28 -40.45
CA PHE A 102 26.41 -31.07 -39.89
C PHE A 102 25.89 -32.12 -40.88
N ASN A 103 25.77 -33.37 -40.38
CA ASN A 103 25.10 -34.44 -41.11
C ASN A 103 23.57 -34.39 -40.88
N ASP A 104 22.82 -35.25 -41.60
CA ASP A 104 21.35 -35.29 -41.49
C ASP A 104 20.86 -35.67 -40.07
N GLN A 105 21.63 -36.50 -39.35
CA GLN A 105 21.30 -36.92 -37.99
C GLN A 105 21.49 -35.75 -37.00
N ASP A 106 22.55 -34.98 -37.15
CA ASP A 106 22.80 -33.78 -36.34
C ASP A 106 21.70 -32.72 -36.56
N ARG A 107 21.28 -32.54 -37.81
CA ARG A 107 20.15 -31.63 -38.14
C ARG A 107 18.83 -32.11 -37.57
N ALA A 108 18.58 -33.44 -37.52
CA ALA A 108 17.39 -33.97 -36.89
C ALA A 108 17.37 -33.72 -35.37
N LEU A 109 18.51 -33.75 -34.69
CA LEU A 109 18.62 -33.44 -33.27
C LEU A 109 18.32 -31.93 -33.01
N VAL A 110 18.85 -31.04 -33.86
CA VAL A 110 18.55 -29.62 -33.80
C VAL A 110 17.06 -29.35 -34.02
N ALA A 111 16.41 -30.09 -34.94
CA ALA A 111 14.97 -29.92 -35.19
C ALA A 111 14.14 -30.28 -33.94
N VAL A 112 14.50 -31.36 -33.24
CA VAL A 112 13.82 -31.77 -31.98
C VAL A 112 13.98 -30.68 -30.91
N GLU A 113 15.17 -30.09 -30.77
CA GLU A 113 15.40 -29.02 -29.79
C GLU A 113 14.60 -27.76 -30.16
N LEU A 114 14.53 -27.38 -31.44
CA LEU A 114 13.70 -26.27 -31.91
C LEU A 114 12.20 -26.49 -31.66
N GLU A 115 11.72 -27.73 -31.80
CA GLU A 115 10.34 -28.09 -31.45
C GLU A 115 10.08 -27.89 -29.93
N GLY A 116 11.03 -28.28 -29.08
CA GLY A 116 11.01 -28.03 -27.64
C GLY A 116 10.92 -26.56 -27.31
N LEU A 117 11.82 -25.74 -27.86
CA LEU A 117 11.81 -24.26 -27.69
C LEU A 117 10.51 -23.61 -28.20
N SER A 118 9.94 -24.14 -29.29
CA SER A 118 8.63 -23.69 -29.80
C SER A 118 7.49 -24.02 -28.80
N ALA A 119 7.55 -25.14 -28.12
CA ALA A 119 6.58 -25.50 -27.09
C ALA A 119 6.72 -24.59 -25.84
N GLU A 120 7.96 -24.33 -25.40
CA GLU A 120 8.24 -23.39 -24.31
C GLU A 120 7.75 -21.98 -24.64
N TRP A 121 8.00 -21.50 -25.84
CA TRP A 121 7.50 -20.20 -26.31
C TRP A 121 5.97 -20.10 -26.23
N ARG A 122 5.26 -21.16 -26.63
CA ARG A 122 3.79 -21.18 -26.54
C ARG A 122 3.31 -21.23 -25.08
N ALA A 123 4.03 -21.91 -24.20
CA ALA A 123 3.70 -21.96 -22.78
C ALA A 123 3.89 -20.59 -22.12
N LEU A 124 4.93 -19.85 -22.52
CA LEU A 124 5.21 -18.51 -22.03
C LEU A 124 4.14 -17.49 -22.49
N ALA A 125 3.56 -17.69 -23.69
CA ALA A 125 2.56 -16.81 -24.26
C ALA A 125 1.13 -17.00 -23.71
N ASN A 126 0.86 -18.07 -22.94
CA ASN A 126 -0.45 -18.41 -22.35
C ASN A 126 -0.47 -18.19 -20.85
#